data_a49fb0cfe23b44ed6899d348d0f03ee6
#
_entry.id   a49fb0cfe23b44ed6899d348d0f03ee6
#
_cell.length_a   1.000
_cell.length_b   1.000
_cell.length_c   1.000
_cell.angle_alpha   90.00
_cell.angle_beta   90.00
_cell.angle_gamma   90.00
#
_symmetry.space_group_name_H-M   'P 1'
#
loop_
_entity.id
_entity.type
_entity.pdbx_description
1 polymer ?
#
loop_
_entity_poly.entity_id
_entity_poly.type
_entity_poly.pdbx_seq_one_letter_code
_entity_poly.pdbx_strand_id
1 'polypeptide(L)'
;MNDSLVPEHEAKVSVFDHGLLYGDGVFEGLRSYSGKVFRLDEHLDRLYASARAICLEIPIAKPVLAKAVVDTLAANNLADGYVRLVVTRGAGSLGLDPNKTSHPQVIVIADTIALYPREFYEQGLRIVTAATQRTQSAALS
;
A
#
# COMPACT_ATOMS: atom_id res chain seq x y z
N MET A 1 -0.89 7.32 9.49
CA MET A 1 0.06 6.23 9.81
C MET A 1 -0.40 5.56 11.08
N ASN A 2 -0.40 4.25 11.11
CA ASN A 2 -0.87 3.41 12.23
C ASN A 2 -2.31 3.79 12.64
N ASP A 3 -2.52 4.37 13.80
CA ASP A 3 -3.83 4.76 14.33
C ASP A 3 -4.13 6.26 14.23
N SER A 4 -3.25 7.04 13.59
CA SER A 4 -3.32 8.50 13.57
C SER A 4 -3.20 9.08 12.17
N LEU A 5 -3.95 10.16 11.91
CA LEU A 5 -3.69 11.06 10.79
C LEU A 5 -2.50 11.95 11.13
N VAL A 6 -1.50 11.96 10.27
CA VAL A 6 -0.31 12.78 10.42
C VAL A 6 -0.09 13.61 9.16
N PRO A 7 0.42 14.85 9.26
CA PRO A 7 0.79 15.64 8.10
C PRO A 7 1.96 14.99 7.36
N GLU A 8 2.07 15.22 6.05
CA GLU A 8 3.07 14.59 5.18
C GLU A 8 4.50 14.70 5.72
N HIS A 9 4.91 15.88 6.19
CA HIS A 9 6.26 16.14 6.68
C HIS A 9 6.61 15.39 7.98
N GLU A 10 5.61 14.88 8.70
CA GLU A 10 5.76 14.06 9.91
C GLU A 10 5.63 12.56 9.63
N ALA A 11 5.17 12.18 8.43
CA ALA A 11 5.03 10.79 8.03
C ALA A 11 6.41 10.17 7.76
N LYS A 12 6.97 9.48 8.76
CA LYS A 12 8.33 8.93 8.73
C LYS A 12 8.33 7.47 9.14
N VAL A 13 9.22 6.70 8.52
CA VAL A 13 9.56 5.33 8.94
C VAL A 13 11.03 5.28 9.36
N SER A 14 11.38 4.30 10.18
CA SER A 14 12.76 4.06 10.59
C SER A 14 13.60 3.66 9.37
N VAL A 15 14.87 4.09 9.34
CA VAL A 15 15.85 3.56 8.36
C VAL A 15 16.16 2.08 8.57
N PHE A 16 15.78 1.51 9.72
CA PHE A 16 15.87 0.10 10.04
C PHE A 16 14.55 -0.65 9.78
N ASP A 17 13.56 -0.03 9.12
CA ASP A 17 12.34 -0.71 8.74
C ASP A 17 12.64 -1.77 7.67
N HIS A 18 12.22 -3.02 7.92
CA HIS A 18 12.48 -4.12 7.01
C HIS A 18 11.73 -3.98 5.67
N GLY A 19 10.63 -3.25 5.65
CA GLY A 19 9.98 -2.85 4.39
C GLY A 19 10.88 -1.97 3.54
N LEU A 20 11.62 -1.03 4.16
CA LEU A 20 12.59 -0.18 3.47
C LEU A 20 13.85 -0.96 3.06
N LEU A 21 14.41 -1.75 3.97
CA LEU A 21 15.70 -2.42 3.76
C LEU A 21 15.60 -3.63 2.82
N TYR A 22 14.51 -4.41 2.93
CA TYR A 22 14.38 -5.73 2.30
C TYR A 22 13.11 -5.91 1.47
N GLY A 23 12.25 -4.91 1.42
CA GLY A 23 10.94 -5.05 0.77
C GLY A 23 9.98 -5.96 1.55
N ASP A 24 10.22 -6.17 2.85
CA ASP A 24 9.41 -7.05 3.68
C ASP A 24 8.13 -6.34 4.13
N GLY A 25 7.11 -6.50 3.33
CA GLY A 25 5.82 -5.87 3.51
C GLY A 25 4.85 -6.18 2.38
N VAL A 26 3.66 -5.67 2.50
CA VAL A 26 2.59 -5.81 1.51
C VAL A 26 1.96 -4.46 1.21
N PHE A 27 1.36 -4.33 0.04
CA PHE A 27 0.70 -3.07 -0.31
C PHE A 27 -0.49 -3.30 -1.24
N GLU A 28 -1.37 -2.29 -1.26
CA GLU A 28 -2.46 -2.16 -2.24
C GLU A 28 -2.48 -0.76 -2.84
N GLY A 29 -2.97 -0.69 -4.06
CA GLY A 29 -3.29 0.56 -4.76
C GLY A 29 -4.78 0.63 -5.04
N LEU A 30 -5.47 1.61 -4.48
CA LEU A 30 -6.91 1.77 -4.61
C LEU A 30 -7.24 3.08 -5.33
N ARG A 31 -8.37 3.10 -6.01
CA ARG A 31 -8.93 4.32 -6.60
C ARG A 31 -10.23 4.69 -5.91
N SER A 32 -10.44 5.99 -5.73
CA SER A 32 -11.75 6.53 -5.39
C SER A 32 -12.34 7.28 -6.57
N TYR A 33 -13.65 7.20 -6.70
CA TYR A 33 -14.44 7.89 -7.71
C TYR A 33 -15.69 8.47 -7.03
N SER A 34 -15.89 9.77 -7.15
CA SER A 34 -17.02 10.48 -6.54
C SER A 34 -17.19 10.15 -5.05
N GLY A 35 -16.09 10.12 -4.30
CA GLY A 35 -16.05 9.86 -2.87
C GLY A 35 -16.19 8.39 -2.46
N LYS A 36 -16.22 7.45 -3.40
CA LYS A 36 -16.33 6.01 -3.12
C LYS A 36 -15.07 5.29 -3.54
N VAL A 37 -14.49 4.53 -2.64
CA VAL A 37 -13.34 3.65 -2.95
C VAL A 37 -13.83 2.44 -3.73
N PHE A 38 -13.26 2.25 -4.91
CA PHE A 38 -13.62 1.12 -5.77
C PHE A 38 -13.12 -0.20 -5.17
N ARG A 39 -14.04 -1.14 -4.98
CA ARG A 39 -13.77 -2.50 -4.47
C ARG A 39 -12.91 -2.54 -3.20
N LEU A 40 -13.20 -1.67 -2.23
CA LEU A 40 -12.41 -1.56 -1.01
C LEU A 40 -12.27 -2.90 -0.27
N ASP A 41 -13.36 -3.64 -0.13
CA ASP A 41 -13.36 -4.91 0.61
C ASP A 41 -12.46 -5.97 -0.05
N GLU A 42 -12.53 -6.10 -1.38
CA GLU A 42 -11.71 -7.06 -2.13
C GLU A 42 -10.22 -6.69 -2.09
N HIS A 43 -9.89 -5.40 -2.15
CA HIS A 43 -8.51 -4.93 -1.95
C HIS A 43 -7.99 -5.28 -0.55
N LEU A 44 -8.80 -5.05 0.48
CA LEU A 44 -8.41 -5.39 1.84
C LEU A 44 -8.30 -6.90 2.04
N ASP A 45 -9.22 -7.70 1.48
CA ASP A 45 -9.12 -9.16 1.54
C ASP A 45 -7.80 -9.65 0.93
N ARG A 46 -7.41 -9.09 -0.21
CA ARG A 46 -6.15 -9.42 -0.87
C ARG A 46 -4.95 -8.96 -0.04
N LEU A 47 -4.98 -7.75 0.55
CA LEU A 47 -3.91 -7.27 1.44
C LEU A 47 -3.68 -8.22 2.61
N TYR A 48 -4.76 -8.62 3.31
CA TYR A 48 -4.65 -9.56 4.43
C TYR A 48 -4.22 -10.97 3.98
N ALA A 49 -4.65 -11.41 2.80
CA ALA A 49 -4.19 -12.67 2.22
C ALA A 49 -2.69 -12.62 1.89
N SER A 50 -2.21 -11.53 1.28
CA SER A 50 -0.80 -11.30 0.98
C SER A 50 0.06 -11.25 2.24
N ALA A 51 -0.42 -10.57 3.28
CA ALA A 51 0.28 -10.50 4.57
C ALA A 51 0.42 -11.90 5.21
N ARG A 52 -0.66 -12.70 5.19
CA ARG A 52 -0.59 -14.10 5.68
C ARG A 52 0.42 -14.93 4.90
N ALA A 53 0.53 -14.75 3.58
CA ALA A 53 1.47 -15.50 2.74
C ALA A 53 2.94 -15.28 3.13
N ILE A 54 3.27 -14.11 3.70
CA ILE A 54 4.61 -13.78 4.20
C ILE A 54 4.70 -13.83 5.74
N CYS A 55 3.72 -14.41 6.41
CA CYS A 55 3.65 -14.47 7.88
C CYS A 55 3.77 -13.08 8.54
N LEU A 56 3.17 -12.06 7.94
CA LEU A 56 3.07 -10.70 8.48
C LEU A 56 1.69 -10.51 9.11
N GLU A 57 1.65 -10.20 10.39
CA GLU A 57 0.41 -9.83 11.07
C GLU A 57 0.13 -8.33 10.90
N ILE A 58 -1.04 -8.00 10.37
CA ILE A 58 -1.51 -6.61 10.29
C ILE A 58 -2.13 -6.24 11.65
N PRO A 59 -1.60 -5.25 12.39
CA PRO A 59 -2.02 -4.97 13.76
C PRO A 59 -3.35 -4.21 13.87
N ILE A 60 -4.06 -4.06 12.76
CA ILE A 60 -5.33 -3.33 12.65
C ILE A 60 -6.39 -4.26 12.07
N ALA A 61 -7.58 -4.31 12.64
CA ALA A 61 -8.69 -5.10 12.10
C ALA A 61 -9.20 -4.51 10.76
N LYS A 62 -9.60 -5.38 9.83
CA LYS A 62 -10.05 -4.99 8.48
C LYS A 62 -11.08 -3.84 8.47
N PRO A 63 -12.14 -3.83 9.33
CA PRO A 63 -13.12 -2.73 9.32
C PRO A 63 -12.51 -1.38 9.75
N VAL A 64 -11.55 -1.41 10.68
CA VAL A 64 -10.84 -0.20 11.15
C VAL A 64 -9.95 0.34 10.05
N LEU A 65 -9.25 -0.56 9.34
CA LEU A 65 -8.40 -0.19 8.21
C LEU A 65 -9.23 0.36 7.03
N ALA A 66 -10.40 -0.23 6.76
CA ALA A 66 -11.34 0.28 5.76
C ALA A 66 -11.75 1.73 6.07
N LYS A 67 -12.10 1.99 7.35
CA LYS A 67 -12.43 3.34 7.81
C LYS A 67 -11.23 4.28 7.67
N ALA A 68 -10.03 3.86 8.03
CA ALA A 68 -8.81 4.68 7.90
C ALA A 68 -8.54 5.11 6.45
N VAL A 69 -8.80 4.24 5.46
CA VAL A 69 -8.69 4.58 4.04
C VAL A 69 -9.66 5.70 3.66
N VAL A 70 -10.93 5.58 4.07
CA VAL A 70 -11.96 6.60 3.78
C VAL A 70 -11.66 7.91 4.50
N ASP A 71 -11.27 7.86 5.77
CA ASP A 71 -10.93 9.04 6.56
C ASP A 71 -9.71 9.79 5.98
N THR A 72 -8.71 9.04 5.45
CA THR A 72 -7.53 9.65 4.83
C THR A 72 -7.90 10.39 3.54
N LEU A 73 -8.78 9.84 2.70
CA LEU A 73 -9.30 10.55 1.52
C LEU A 73 -10.07 11.80 1.92
N ALA A 74 -10.95 11.70 2.92
CA ALA A 74 -11.75 12.82 3.41
C ALA A 74 -10.86 13.95 3.99
N ALA A 75 -9.84 13.60 4.77
CA ALA A 75 -8.90 14.56 5.35
C ALA A 75 -8.09 15.35 4.28
N ASN A 76 -7.89 14.73 3.10
CA ASN A 76 -7.22 15.36 1.95
C ASN A 76 -8.21 16.00 0.95
N ASN A 77 -9.53 16.01 1.24
CA ASN A 77 -10.58 16.52 0.36
C ASN A 77 -10.58 15.86 -1.04
N LEU A 78 -10.27 14.58 -1.12
CA LEU A 78 -10.16 13.82 -2.36
C LEU A 78 -11.42 12.99 -2.61
N ALA A 79 -12.31 13.44 -3.49
CA ALA A 79 -13.42 12.65 -3.98
C ALA A 79 -12.94 11.66 -5.06
N ASP A 80 -12.10 12.13 -5.98
CA ASP A 80 -11.45 11.33 -7.01
C ASP A 80 -9.95 11.27 -6.69
N GLY A 81 -9.49 10.13 -6.18
CA GLY A 81 -8.14 10.01 -5.66
C GLY A 81 -7.52 8.63 -5.86
N TYR A 82 -6.28 8.53 -5.48
CA TYR A 82 -5.53 7.29 -5.36
C TYR A 82 -5.10 7.09 -3.92
N VAL A 83 -5.23 5.86 -3.45
CA VAL A 83 -4.71 5.47 -2.14
C VAL A 83 -3.62 4.44 -2.31
N ARG A 84 -2.47 4.72 -1.72
CA ARG A 84 -1.43 3.72 -1.49
C ARG A 84 -1.53 3.25 -0.04
N LEU A 85 -1.88 2.00 0.14
CA LEU A 85 -1.93 1.33 1.43
C LEU A 85 -0.74 0.38 1.54
N VAL A 86 0.10 0.58 2.55
CA VAL A 86 1.32 -0.20 2.77
C VAL A 86 1.34 -0.73 4.19
N VAL A 87 1.73 -1.98 4.35
CA VAL A 87 2.04 -2.56 5.67
C VAL A 87 3.46 -3.13 5.60
N THR A 88 4.35 -2.59 6.42
CA THR A 88 5.72 -3.12 6.57
C THR A 88 5.82 -4.01 7.79
N ARG A 89 6.84 -4.87 7.84
CA ARG A 89 7.11 -5.67 9.05
C ARG A 89 7.60 -4.83 10.24
N GLY A 90 7.99 -3.58 10.01
CA GLY A 90 8.50 -2.67 11.03
C GLY A 90 10.01 -2.71 11.16
N ALA A 91 10.51 -1.96 12.14
CA ALA A 91 11.93 -1.82 12.38
C ALA A 91 12.52 -3.02 13.13
N GLY A 92 13.76 -3.37 12.81
CA GLY A 92 14.48 -4.46 13.46
C GLY A 92 15.99 -4.37 13.34
N SER A 93 16.69 -5.40 13.79
CA SER A 93 18.12 -5.53 13.56
C SER A 93 18.42 -5.84 12.09
N LEU A 94 19.62 -5.52 11.62
CA LEU A 94 20.06 -5.95 10.30
C LEU A 94 20.04 -7.48 10.19
N GLY A 95 19.54 -7.99 9.07
CA GLY A 95 19.38 -9.40 8.78
C GLY A 95 17.95 -9.74 8.35
N LEU A 96 17.73 -10.99 7.92
CA LEU A 96 16.46 -11.41 7.29
C LEU A 96 15.52 -12.17 8.26
N ASP A 97 15.88 -12.29 9.53
CA ASP A 97 15.05 -12.97 10.52
C ASP A 97 13.81 -12.12 10.89
N PRO A 98 12.60 -12.53 10.50
CA PRO A 98 11.38 -11.76 10.76
C PRO A 98 11.05 -11.66 12.25
N ASN A 99 11.59 -12.56 13.10
CA ASN A 99 11.36 -12.53 14.55
C ASN A 99 12.15 -11.42 15.26
N LYS A 100 13.06 -10.77 14.56
CA LYS A 100 13.88 -9.65 15.08
C LYS A 100 13.31 -8.28 14.74
N THR A 101 12.09 -8.23 14.23
CA THR A 101 11.36 -7.00 13.94
C THR A 101 10.26 -6.75 14.98
N SER A 102 9.89 -5.51 15.12
CA SER A 102 8.80 -5.11 16.00
C SER A 102 7.98 -3.98 15.39
N HIS A 103 6.73 -3.85 15.82
CA HIS A 103 5.84 -2.76 15.46
C HIS A 103 5.65 -2.61 13.94
N PRO A 104 4.92 -3.54 13.27
CA PRO A 104 4.53 -3.37 11.88
C PRO A 104 3.93 -1.99 11.63
N GLN A 105 4.32 -1.34 10.53
CA GLN A 105 3.81 -0.02 10.20
C GLN A 105 2.67 -0.15 9.20
N VAL A 106 1.56 0.51 9.49
CA VAL A 106 0.43 0.64 8.57
C VAL A 106 0.38 2.09 8.06
N ILE A 107 0.53 2.25 6.76
CA ILE A 107 0.67 3.55 6.11
C ILE A 107 -0.42 3.68 5.05
N VAL A 108 -1.26 4.70 5.18
CA VAL A 108 -2.27 5.06 4.19
C VAL A 108 -1.90 6.43 3.64
N ILE A 109 -1.62 6.51 2.35
CA ILE A 109 -1.32 7.75 1.64
C ILE A 109 -2.45 7.98 0.65
N ALA A 110 -3.08 9.15 0.67
CA ALA A 110 -4.08 9.55 -0.30
C ALA A 110 -3.59 10.76 -1.09
N ASP A 111 -3.63 10.66 -2.41
CA ASP A 111 -3.19 11.71 -3.32
C ASP A 111 -3.95 11.65 -4.65
N THR A 112 -3.75 12.64 -5.48
CA THR A 112 -4.14 12.58 -6.90
C THR A 112 -3.10 11.78 -7.68
N ILE A 113 -3.55 11.03 -8.70
CA ILE A 113 -2.63 10.32 -9.58
C ILE A 113 -3.03 10.52 -11.04
N ALA A 114 -2.07 10.95 -11.83
CA ALA A 114 -2.11 10.90 -13.29
C ALA A 114 -0.96 9.99 -13.75
N LEU A 115 -1.28 8.72 -14.04
CA LEU A 115 -0.27 7.74 -14.44
C LEU A 115 0.39 8.09 -15.78
N TYR A 116 -0.38 8.70 -16.67
CA TYR A 116 0.09 9.09 -17.99
C TYR A 116 -0.50 10.46 -18.39
N PRO A 117 0.16 11.21 -19.27
CA PRO A 117 -0.42 12.36 -19.95
C PRO A 117 -1.73 11.99 -20.65
N ARG A 118 -2.66 12.96 -20.76
CA ARG A 118 -3.99 12.73 -21.33
C ARG A 118 -3.94 12.17 -22.76
N GLU A 119 -2.97 12.60 -23.54
CA GLU A 119 -2.73 12.14 -24.91
C GLU A 119 -2.54 10.62 -25.02
N PHE A 120 -1.94 9.98 -24.00
CA PHE A 120 -1.76 8.52 -24.00
C PHE A 120 -3.05 7.75 -23.77
N TYR A 121 -4.04 8.37 -23.10
CA TYR A 121 -5.37 7.78 -22.99
C TYR A 121 -6.16 7.89 -24.31
N GLU A 122 -5.86 8.88 -25.14
CA GLU A 122 -6.52 9.10 -26.43
C GLU A 122 -5.84 8.32 -27.58
N GLN A 123 -4.50 8.26 -27.58
CA GLN A 123 -3.69 7.68 -28.67
C GLN A 123 -3.16 6.27 -28.35
N GLY A 124 -3.25 5.86 -27.09
CA GLY A 124 -2.67 4.61 -26.59
C GLY A 124 -1.16 4.69 -26.34
N LEU A 125 -0.59 3.58 -25.90
CA LEU A 125 0.83 3.42 -25.60
C LEU A 125 1.48 2.46 -26.56
N ARG A 126 2.72 2.77 -26.97
CA ARG A 126 3.57 1.81 -27.66
C ARG A 126 4.21 0.89 -26.64
N ILE A 127 3.94 -0.40 -26.76
CA ILE A 127 4.49 -1.42 -25.87
C ILE A 127 5.32 -2.42 -26.68
N VAL A 128 6.31 -3.02 -26.01
CA VAL A 128 7.12 -4.11 -26.54
C VAL A 128 7.03 -5.31 -25.59
N THR A 129 7.04 -6.50 -26.16
CA THR A 129 7.13 -7.73 -25.37
C THR A 129 8.58 -7.97 -25.01
N ALA A 130 8.88 -8.01 -23.69
CA ALA A 130 10.21 -8.37 -23.21
C ALA A 130 10.35 -9.89 -23.14
N ALA A 131 11.54 -10.42 -23.45
CA ALA A 131 11.84 -11.84 -23.32
C ALA A 131 11.97 -12.27 -21.86
N THR A 132 12.31 -11.34 -20.96
CA THR A 132 12.43 -11.62 -19.52
C THR A 132 11.05 -11.79 -18.91
N GLN A 133 10.80 -12.95 -18.32
CA GLN A 133 9.57 -13.20 -17.56
C GLN A 133 9.66 -12.59 -16.17
N ARG A 134 8.58 -11.94 -15.76
CA ARG A 134 8.41 -11.50 -14.37
C ARG A 134 8.23 -12.74 -13.47
N THR A 135 8.67 -12.62 -12.22
CA THR A 135 8.48 -13.66 -11.21
C THR A 135 7.01 -14.11 -11.15
N GLN A 136 6.77 -15.40 -11.38
CA GLN A 136 5.46 -16.02 -11.29
C GLN A 136 5.30 -16.64 -9.90
N SER A 137 4.78 -15.89 -8.96
CA SER A 137 4.40 -16.42 -7.66
C SER A 137 2.99 -15.98 -7.32
N ALA A 138 2.15 -16.92 -6.90
CA ALA A 138 0.79 -16.62 -6.44
C ALA A 138 0.78 -15.72 -5.17
N ALA A 139 1.89 -15.67 -4.45
CA ALA A 139 2.07 -14.82 -3.27
C ALA A 139 2.59 -13.41 -3.60
N LEU A 140 3.02 -13.18 -4.83
CA LEU A 140 3.55 -11.90 -5.30
C LEU A 140 2.58 -11.32 -6.34
N SER A 141 1.64 -10.56 -5.89
CA SER A 141 0.66 -9.85 -6.74
C SER A 141 1.14 -8.45 -7.11
#